data_7c0adf028312985623821b48797367e6
#
_entry.id   7c0adf028312985623821b48797367e6
#
_cell.length_a   1.000
_cell.length_b   1.000
_cell.length_c   1.000
_cell.angle_alpha   90.00
_cell.angle_beta   90.00
_cell.angle_gamma   90.00
#
_symmetry.space_group_name_H-M   'P 1'
#
loop_
_entity.id
_entity.type
_entity.pdbx_description
1 polymer ?
#
loop_
_entity_poly.entity_id
_entity_poly.type
_entity_poly.pdbx_seq_one_letter_code
_entity_poly.pdbx_strand_id
1 'polypeptide(L)'
;MNAADRVAITGIGAVSALGIGFAALRDGLLAGRSGIRPLADVDSARLVARHAGRVPDFAQPSGADSLDRHVQMALVAAAEALADSGLARSGRRVALVFATCAGPLATLETRTAPATPRADDDPEADPDGRIHGGALTLARRLRLGGPVTTVATACAASAGAVARAADLL
;
A
#
# COMPACT_ATOMS: atom_id res chain seq x y z
N MET A 1 -29.88 4.97 13.26
CA MET A 1 -28.91 4.04 12.66
C MET A 1 -29.25 2.66 13.19
N ASN A 2 -29.85 1.81 12.35
CA ASN A 2 -30.24 0.46 12.73
C ASN A 2 -28.99 -0.40 13.00
N ALA A 3 -29.08 -1.44 13.82
CA ALA A 3 -27.97 -2.36 14.07
C ALA A 3 -27.50 -3.06 12.78
N ALA A 4 -28.36 -3.16 11.76
CA ALA A 4 -28.07 -3.69 10.43
C ALA A 4 -27.14 -2.78 9.58
N ASP A 5 -26.96 -1.51 9.97
CA ASP A 5 -26.18 -0.53 9.20
C ASP A 5 -24.73 -0.38 9.74
N ARG A 6 -24.29 -1.27 10.63
CA ARG A 6 -22.96 -1.22 11.22
C ARG A 6 -21.97 -2.05 10.43
N VAL A 7 -20.92 -1.41 9.96
CA VAL A 7 -19.76 -2.06 9.35
C VAL A 7 -18.67 -2.22 10.40
N ALA A 8 -18.10 -3.42 10.52
CA ALA A 8 -17.03 -3.71 11.45
C ALA A 8 -15.68 -3.82 10.73
N ILE A 9 -14.63 -3.28 11.32
CA ILE A 9 -13.25 -3.55 10.92
C ILE A 9 -12.82 -4.82 11.65
N THR A 10 -12.57 -5.90 10.92
CA THR A 10 -12.25 -7.22 11.48
C THR A 10 -10.78 -7.57 11.45
N GLY A 11 -9.96 -6.82 10.72
CA GLY A 11 -8.52 -7.01 10.66
C GLY A 11 -7.80 -5.76 10.23
N ILE A 12 -6.62 -5.54 10.76
CA ILE A 12 -5.76 -4.39 10.48
C ILE A 12 -4.36 -4.87 10.13
N GLY A 13 -3.75 -4.24 9.13
CA GLY A 13 -2.34 -4.43 8.81
C GLY A 13 -1.69 -3.09 8.51
N ALA A 14 -0.41 -2.95 8.85
CA ALA A 14 0.28 -1.68 8.72
C ALA A 14 1.75 -1.85 8.27
N VAL A 15 2.19 -0.91 7.46
CA VAL A 15 3.62 -0.69 7.15
C VAL A 15 3.88 0.81 7.31
N SER A 16 4.80 1.17 8.17
CA SER A 16 5.05 2.56 8.54
C SER A 16 6.52 2.81 8.88
N ALA A 17 6.87 4.07 9.05
CA ALA A 17 8.19 4.46 9.54
C ALA A 17 8.48 4.03 10.99
N LEU A 18 7.46 3.58 11.74
CA LEU A 18 7.61 3.02 13.08
C LEU A 18 7.89 1.52 13.07
N GLY A 19 7.70 0.87 11.92
CA GLY A 19 7.97 -0.55 11.71
C GLY A 19 6.94 -1.21 10.80
N ILE A 20 7.10 -2.52 10.65
CA ILE A 20 6.24 -3.41 9.89
C ILE A 20 5.30 -4.12 10.86
N GLY A 21 4.01 -4.14 10.52
CA GLY A 21 2.95 -4.71 11.32
C GLY A 21 2.21 -3.67 12.17
N PHE A 22 0.92 -3.96 12.43
CA PHE A 22 0.04 -3.09 13.21
C PHE A 22 0.54 -2.93 14.66
N ALA A 23 1.09 -3.98 15.26
CA ALA A 23 1.65 -3.90 16.62
C ALA A 23 2.79 -2.87 16.70
N ALA A 24 3.71 -2.85 15.74
CA ALA A 24 4.83 -1.91 15.71
C ALA A 24 4.33 -0.45 15.58
N LEU A 25 3.32 -0.23 14.74
CA LEU A 25 2.67 1.08 14.60
C LEU A 25 1.99 1.50 15.89
N ARG A 26 1.13 0.66 16.46
CA ARG A 26 0.39 0.94 17.69
C ARG A 26 1.32 1.26 18.87
N ASP A 27 2.29 0.40 19.11
CA ASP A 27 3.21 0.53 20.25
C ASP A 27 4.15 1.73 20.07
N GLY A 28 4.51 2.03 18.82
CA GLY A 28 5.26 3.22 18.48
C GLY A 28 4.48 4.51 18.78
N LEU A 29 3.22 4.57 18.38
CA LEU A 29 2.34 5.72 18.63
C LEU A 29 2.05 5.90 20.10
N LEU A 30 1.72 4.83 20.83
CA LEU A 30 1.45 4.89 22.27
C LEU A 30 2.68 5.34 23.07
N ALA A 31 3.88 4.96 22.62
CA ALA A 31 5.14 5.38 23.24
C ALA A 31 5.61 6.79 22.78
N GLY A 32 4.86 7.49 21.95
CA GLY A 32 5.24 8.81 21.40
C GLY A 32 6.49 8.77 20.53
N ARG A 33 6.84 7.63 19.94
CA ARG A 33 8.04 7.50 19.11
C ARG A 33 7.84 8.18 17.76
N SER A 34 8.89 8.86 17.29
CA SER A 34 8.95 9.36 15.91
C SER A 34 9.65 8.35 15.00
N GLY A 35 9.05 8.10 13.83
CA GLY A 35 9.69 7.35 12.75
C GLY A 35 10.49 8.22 11.79
N ILE A 36 10.53 9.53 12.01
CA ILE A 36 11.30 10.46 11.17
C ILE A 36 12.78 10.38 11.57
N ARG A 37 13.65 10.11 10.61
CA ARG A 37 15.09 9.91 10.82
C ARG A 37 15.92 10.65 9.77
N PRO A 38 17.20 10.96 10.05
CA PRO A 38 18.10 11.50 9.04
C PRO A 38 18.23 10.57 7.82
N LEU A 39 18.32 11.15 6.64
CA LEU A 39 18.62 10.45 5.39
C LEU A 39 20.13 10.21 5.30
N ALA A 40 20.60 9.07 5.81
CA ALA A 40 22.03 8.76 5.87
C ALA A 40 22.58 8.13 4.57
N ASP A 41 21.72 7.49 3.78
CA ASP A 41 22.04 6.70 2.60
C ASP A 41 21.74 7.41 1.26
N VAL A 42 21.41 8.69 1.33
CA VAL A 42 21.13 9.53 0.15
C VAL A 42 22.06 10.74 0.21
N ASP A 43 22.59 11.17 -0.93
CA ASP A 43 23.27 12.47 -1.00
C ASP A 43 22.28 13.59 -0.68
N SER A 44 22.14 13.83 0.61
CA SER A 44 21.21 14.83 1.15
C SER A 44 21.77 16.25 1.06
N ALA A 45 22.99 16.44 0.55
CA ALA A 45 23.62 17.78 0.51
C ALA A 45 22.83 18.77 -0.36
N ARG A 46 22.12 18.24 -1.37
CA ARG A 46 21.27 19.03 -2.28
C ARG A 46 19.80 19.08 -1.85
N LEU A 47 19.41 18.38 -0.79
CA LEU A 47 18.03 18.33 -0.33
C LEU A 47 17.78 19.38 0.74
N VAL A 48 16.65 20.08 0.61
CA VAL A 48 16.16 21.01 1.64
C VAL A 48 15.77 20.24 2.90
N ALA A 49 15.03 19.13 2.75
CA ALA A 49 14.67 18.26 3.84
C ALA A 49 15.66 17.08 3.94
N ARG A 50 16.32 16.95 5.08
CA ARG A 50 17.33 15.91 5.35
C ARG A 50 16.82 14.80 6.27
N HIS A 51 15.54 14.79 6.54
CA HIS A 51 14.87 13.80 7.38
C HIS A 51 13.65 13.26 6.66
N ALA A 52 13.37 11.97 6.81
CA ALA A 52 12.19 11.33 6.24
C ALA A 52 11.66 10.20 7.14
N GLY A 53 10.38 9.93 7.02
CA GLY A 53 9.74 8.75 7.59
C GLY A 53 9.88 7.56 6.65
N ARG A 54 11.04 6.90 6.64
CA ARG A 54 11.27 5.70 5.83
C ARG A 54 10.93 4.44 6.61
N VAL A 55 10.38 3.44 5.93
CA VAL A 55 10.12 2.12 6.54
C VAL A 55 11.47 1.44 6.78
N PRO A 56 11.82 1.13 8.05
CA PRO A 56 13.08 0.46 8.37
C PRO A 56 13.01 -1.02 7.93
N ASP A 57 14.14 -1.56 7.51
CA ASP A 57 14.35 -2.99 7.26
C ASP A 57 13.24 -3.68 6.45
N PHE A 58 12.66 -2.95 5.48
CA PHE A 58 11.60 -3.48 4.64
C PHE A 58 12.17 -4.50 3.66
N ALA A 59 11.97 -5.78 3.98
CA ALA A 59 12.22 -6.87 3.06
C ALA A 59 11.10 -6.91 1.99
N GLN A 60 11.51 -6.97 0.74
CA GLN A 60 10.56 -7.12 -0.36
C GLN A 60 9.84 -8.46 -0.26
N PRO A 61 8.51 -8.51 -0.49
CA PRO A 61 7.80 -9.78 -0.60
C PRO A 61 8.37 -10.61 -1.75
N SER A 62 8.40 -11.93 -1.57
CA SER A 62 8.92 -12.85 -2.60
C SER A 62 8.21 -12.64 -3.94
N GLY A 63 9.01 -12.52 -5.00
CA GLY A 63 8.52 -12.30 -6.36
C GLY A 63 7.86 -10.93 -6.58
N ALA A 64 8.15 -9.94 -5.75
CA ALA A 64 7.62 -8.59 -5.88
C ALA A 64 8.68 -7.56 -6.31
N ASP A 65 9.83 -8.01 -6.79
CA ASP A 65 10.99 -7.16 -7.11
C ASP A 65 10.68 -6.12 -8.20
N SER A 66 9.83 -6.48 -9.15
CA SER A 66 9.38 -5.61 -10.25
C SER A 66 8.25 -4.66 -9.87
N LEU A 67 7.62 -4.87 -8.72
CA LEU A 67 6.49 -4.05 -8.29
C LEU A 67 6.94 -2.71 -7.70
N ASP A 68 6.15 -1.67 -7.96
CA ASP A 68 6.35 -0.38 -7.32
C ASP A 68 6.28 -0.51 -5.79
N ARG A 69 7.10 0.27 -5.09
CA ARG A 69 7.27 0.18 -3.64
C ARG A 69 5.98 0.29 -2.85
N HIS A 70 5.05 1.14 -3.29
CA HIS A 70 3.77 1.30 -2.60
C HIS A 70 2.92 0.03 -2.70
N VAL A 71 2.99 -0.71 -3.81
CA VAL A 71 2.29 -2.00 -3.97
C VAL A 71 2.92 -3.07 -3.10
N GLN A 72 4.25 -3.11 -3.01
CA GLN A 72 4.96 -4.04 -2.10
C GLN A 72 4.54 -3.83 -0.64
N MET A 73 4.49 -2.57 -0.18
CA MET A 73 4.04 -2.24 1.18
C MET A 73 2.57 -2.61 1.39
N ALA A 74 1.72 -2.34 0.40
CA ALA A 74 0.30 -2.69 0.46
C ALA A 74 0.08 -4.21 0.51
N LEU A 75 0.89 -5.01 -0.18
CA LEU A 75 0.85 -6.48 -0.09
C LEU A 75 1.12 -6.97 1.33
N VAL A 76 2.13 -6.42 1.99
CA VAL A 76 2.48 -6.80 3.37
C VAL A 76 1.36 -6.42 4.33
N ALA A 77 0.88 -5.18 4.27
CA ALA A 77 -0.20 -4.71 5.13
C ALA A 77 -1.51 -5.48 4.89
N ALA A 78 -1.89 -5.73 3.63
CA ALA A 78 -3.10 -6.46 3.31
C ALA A 78 -3.02 -7.94 3.72
N ALA A 79 -1.85 -8.58 3.61
CA ALA A 79 -1.66 -9.95 4.08
C ALA A 79 -1.82 -10.06 5.60
N GLU A 80 -1.30 -9.10 6.37
CA GLU A 80 -1.49 -9.02 7.82
C GLU A 80 -2.98 -8.80 8.15
N ALA A 81 -3.64 -7.84 7.52
CA ALA A 81 -5.07 -7.57 7.76
C ALA A 81 -5.96 -8.77 7.46
N LEU A 82 -5.68 -9.51 6.39
CA LEU A 82 -6.41 -10.74 6.04
C LEU A 82 -6.17 -11.85 7.08
N ALA A 83 -4.95 -11.98 7.58
CA ALA A 83 -4.63 -12.94 8.63
C ALA A 83 -5.32 -12.58 9.95
N ASP A 84 -5.29 -11.31 10.34
CA ASP A 84 -5.91 -10.80 11.56
C ASP A 84 -7.45 -10.92 11.52
N SER A 85 -8.05 -10.69 10.36
CA SER A 85 -9.51 -10.76 10.19
C SER A 85 -10.11 -12.15 10.35
N GLY A 86 -9.31 -13.21 10.27
CA GLY A 86 -9.80 -14.59 10.23
C GLY A 86 -10.58 -14.94 8.96
N LEU A 87 -10.63 -14.06 7.98
CA LEU A 87 -11.27 -14.34 6.70
C LEU A 87 -10.48 -15.44 5.96
N ALA A 88 -11.14 -16.59 5.79
CA ALA A 88 -10.58 -17.62 4.93
C ALA A 88 -10.36 -17.04 3.52
N ARG A 89 -9.20 -17.33 2.92
CA ARG A 89 -8.85 -16.93 1.54
C ARG A 89 -9.76 -17.63 0.50
N SER A 90 -11.04 -17.70 0.78
CA SER A 90 -12.01 -18.39 -0.07
C SER A 90 -12.31 -17.65 -1.38
N GLY A 91 -11.62 -16.53 -1.63
CA GLY A 91 -11.54 -15.86 -2.94
C GLY A 91 -12.84 -15.33 -3.52
N ARG A 92 -13.97 -15.65 -2.94
CA ARG A 92 -15.20 -15.58 -3.71
C ARG A 92 -15.86 -14.23 -3.80
N ARG A 93 -15.72 -13.35 -2.82
CA ARG A 93 -16.47 -12.09 -2.81
C ARG A 93 -15.79 -10.97 -2.01
N VAL A 94 -14.47 -11.03 -1.84
CA VAL A 94 -13.74 -9.96 -1.18
C VAL A 94 -13.46 -8.88 -2.20
N ALA A 95 -14.10 -7.72 -2.04
CA ALA A 95 -13.81 -6.53 -2.83
C ALA A 95 -12.49 -5.88 -2.36
N LEU A 96 -11.81 -5.22 -3.27
CA LEU A 96 -10.65 -4.39 -2.97
C LEU A 96 -10.96 -2.93 -3.29
N VAL A 97 -10.88 -2.07 -2.28
CA VAL A 97 -10.87 -0.63 -2.47
C VAL A 97 -9.49 -0.11 -2.12
N PHE A 98 -8.72 0.23 -3.13
CA PHE A 98 -7.34 0.66 -3.01
C PHE A 98 -7.24 2.17 -3.01
N ALA A 99 -6.61 2.75 -1.98
CA ALA A 99 -6.39 4.18 -1.89
C ALA A 99 -4.94 4.53 -2.20
N THR A 100 -4.73 5.52 -3.03
CA THR A 100 -3.39 6.06 -3.31
C THR A 100 -3.43 7.56 -3.53
N CYS A 101 -2.37 8.24 -3.13
CA CYS A 101 -2.23 9.68 -3.38
C CYS A 101 -1.76 9.95 -4.81
N ALA A 102 -0.71 9.26 -5.24
CA ALA A 102 0.01 9.57 -6.47
C ALA A 102 0.27 8.35 -7.37
N GLY A 103 -0.13 7.15 -6.93
CA GLY A 103 0.07 5.93 -7.71
C GLY A 103 1.55 5.50 -7.81
N PRO A 104 1.96 4.95 -8.96
CA PRO A 104 3.25 4.31 -9.16
C PRO A 104 4.37 5.32 -9.48
N LEU A 105 4.71 6.20 -8.55
CA LEU A 105 5.70 7.27 -8.76
C LEU A 105 7.07 6.75 -9.15
N ALA A 106 7.58 5.70 -8.50
CA ALA A 106 8.90 5.14 -8.83
C ALA A 106 8.92 4.57 -10.24
N THR A 107 7.84 3.91 -10.66
CA THR A 107 7.68 3.42 -12.04
C THR A 107 7.64 4.58 -13.03
N LEU A 108 6.91 5.65 -12.73
CA LEU A 108 6.81 6.83 -13.59
C LEU A 108 8.16 7.55 -13.71
N GLU A 109 8.88 7.73 -12.60
CA GLU A 109 10.23 8.33 -12.59
C GLU A 109 11.20 7.53 -13.47
N THR A 110 11.19 6.19 -13.35
CA THR A 110 12.05 5.33 -14.15
C THR A 110 11.71 5.42 -15.63
N ARG A 111 10.44 5.53 -16.00
CA ARG A 111 10.00 5.64 -17.39
C ARG A 111 10.28 7.01 -18.02
N THR A 112 10.30 8.05 -17.24
CA THR A 112 10.55 9.42 -17.72
C THR A 112 12.02 9.81 -17.68
N ALA A 113 12.86 9.04 -16.98
CA ALA A 113 14.30 9.30 -16.93
C ALA A 113 14.94 9.09 -18.30
N PRO A 114 15.72 10.06 -18.82
CA PRO A 114 16.47 9.87 -20.06
C PRO A 114 17.46 8.70 -19.89
N ALA A 115 17.48 7.77 -20.83
CA ALA A 115 18.42 6.66 -20.90
C ALA A 115 18.18 5.46 -19.95
N THR A 116 17.00 5.31 -19.36
CA THR A 116 16.69 4.06 -18.67
C THR A 116 16.03 3.08 -19.66
N PRO A 117 16.63 1.89 -19.92
CA PRO A 117 15.96 0.86 -20.71
C PRO A 117 14.60 0.54 -20.05
N ARG A 118 13.55 0.42 -20.86
CA ARG A 118 12.29 -0.11 -20.35
C ARG A 118 12.56 -1.49 -19.80
N ALA A 119 12.25 -1.73 -18.54
CA ALA A 119 12.15 -3.06 -18.01
C ALA A 119 11.03 -3.75 -18.81
N ASP A 120 11.38 -4.78 -19.55
CA ASP A 120 10.45 -5.52 -20.38
C ASP A 120 9.34 -6.10 -19.49
N ASP A 121 8.13 -5.70 -19.81
CA ASP A 121 6.85 -6.41 -19.72
C ASP A 121 6.72 -7.52 -18.67
N ASP A 122 6.90 -7.19 -17.40
CA ASP A 122 6.27 -7.99 -16.36
C ASP A 122 4.76 -7.66 -16.36
N PRO A 123 3.89 -8.59 -16.75
CA PRO A 123 2.44 -8.34 -16.79
C PRO A 123 1.84 -8.08 -15.42
N GLU A 124 2.60 -8.30 -14.33
CA GLU A 124 2.20 -7.98 -12.96
C GLU A 124 2.66 -6.58 -12.52
N ALA A 125 3.71 -6.03 -13.11
CA ALA A 125 4.01 -4.62 -12.96
C ALA A 125 2.91 -3.79 -13.62
N ASP A 126 2.69 -2.58 -13.20
CA ASP A 126 1.81 -1.68 -13.96
C ASP A 126 2.56 -1.18 -15.21
N PRO A 127 2.45 -1.87 -16.37
CA PRO A 127 3.27 -1.58 -17.53
C PRO A 127 3.00 -0.19 -18.10
N ASP A 128 1.85 0.37 -17.81
CA ASP A 128 1.42 1.66 -18.33
C ASP A 128 1.59 2.80 -17.31
N GLY A 129 2.04 2.52 -16.09
CA GLY A 129 2.08 3.50 -15.01
C GLY A 129 0.69 3.98 -14.60
N ARG A 130 -0.33 3.14 -14.78
CA ARG A 130 -1.70 3.51 -14.44
C ARG A 130 -1.91 3.46 -12.94
N ILE A 131 -2.62 4.44 -12.44
CA ILE A 131 -2.96 4.55 -11.01
C ILE A 131 -3.76 3.35 -10.48
N HIS A 132 -4.46 2.63 -11.36
CA HIS A 132 -5.26 1.45 -11.03
C HIS A 132 -4.46 0.14 -11.07
N GLY A 133 -3.29 0.10 -11.69
CA GLY A 133 -2.50 -1.12 -11.88
C GLY A 133 -2.09 -1.78 -10.57
N GLY A 134 -1.70 -0.97 -9.58
CA GLY A 134 -1.39 -1.46 -8.23
C GLY A 134 -2.55 -2.20 -7.57
N ALA A 135 -3.78 -1.72 -7.73
CA ALA A 135 -4.98 -2.37 -7.20
C ALA A 135 -5.23 -3.73 -7.86
N LEU A 136 -5.09 -3.81 -9.19
CA LEU A 136 -5.26 -5.06 -9.94
C LEU A 136 -4.19 -6.09 -9.55
N THR A 137 -2.95 -5.65 -9.40
CA THR A 137 -1.85 -6.50 -8.97
C THR A 137 -2.10 -7.04 -7.56
N LEU A 138 -2.53 -6.18 -6.63
CA LEU A 138 -2.87 -6.56 -5.27
C LEU A 138 -3.99 -7.61 -5.24
N ALA A 139 -5.07 -7.37 -5.99
CA ALA A 139 -6.21 -8.29 -6.07
C ALA A 139 -5.79 -9.68 -6.58
N ARG A 140 -4.97 -9.72 -7.64
CA ARG A 140 -4.44 -10.98 -8.19
C ARG A 140 -3.55 -11.72 -7.18
N ARG A 141 -2.59 -11.04 -6.58
CA ARG A 141 -1.65 -11.62 -5.62
C ARG A 141 -2.35 -12.15 -4.37
N LEU A 142 -3.35 -11.44 -3.89
CA LEU A 142 -4.15 -11.85 -2.74
C LEU A 142 -5.32 -12.79 -3.10
N ARG A 143 -5.51 -13.08 -4.40
CA ARG A 143 -6.57 -13.94 -4.92
C ARG A 143 -7.97 -13.46 -4.51
N LEU A 144 -8.22 -12.16 -4.62
CA LEU A 144 -9.50 -11.55 -4.30
C LEU A 144 -10.42 -11.64 -5.51
N GLY A 145 -11.62 -12.18 -5.34
CA GLY A 145 -12.58 -12.43 -6.44
C GLY A 145 -13.71 -11.40 -6.53
N GLY A 146 -13.69 -10.35 -5.75
CA GLY A 146 -14.69 -9.28 -5.75
C GLY A 146 -14.32 -8.09 -6.65
N PRO A 147 -15.14 -7.04 -6.67
CA PRO A 147 -14.84 -5.81 -7.38
C PRO A 147 -13.52 -5.16 -6.93
N VAL A 148 -12.81 -4.57 -7.87
CA VAL A 148 -11.56 -3.82 -7.61
C VAL A 148 -11.79 -2.36 -7.97
N THR A 149 -11.57 -1.47 -7.03
CA THR A 149 -11.75 -0.02 -7.18
C THR A 149 -10.52 0.72 -6.67
N THR A 150 -10.11 1.78 -7.36
CA THR A 150 -9.08 2.70 -6.89
C THR A 150 -9.68 4.06 -6.58
N VAL A 151 -9.33 4.60 -5.42
CA VAL A 151 -9.65 5.95 -5.00
C VAL A 151 -8.37 6.77 -4.98
N ALA A 152 -8.30 7.81 -5.80
CA ALA A 152 -7.11 8.63 -5.96
C ALA A 152 -7.47 10.12 -5.77
N THR A 153 -7.76 10.49 -4.54
CA THR A 153 -8.15 11.85 -4.13
C THR A 153 -7.13 12.47 -3.18
N ALA A 154 -5.84 12.26 -3.48
CA ALA A 154 -4.72 12.75 -2.69
C ALA A 154 -4.87 12.42 -1.20
N CYS A 155 -4.76 13.40 -0.31
CA CYS A 155 -4.81 13.21 1.15
C CYS A 155 -6.15 12.63 1.65
N ALA A 156 -7.24 12.77 0.91
CA ALA A 156 -8.56 12.24 1.25
C ALA A 156 -8.79 10.80 0.76
N ALA A 157 -7.86 10.21 0.00
CA ALA A 157 -8.05 8.92 -0.66
C ALA A 157 -8.38 7.80 0.33
N SER A 158 -7.67 7.73 1.46
CA SER A 158 -7.89 6.67 2.46
C SER A 158 -9.28 6.74 3.09
N ALA A 159 -9.73 7.94 3.47
CA ALA A 159 -11.07 8.13 4.02
C ALA A 159 -12.15 7.79 2.99
N GLY A 160 -11.95 8.23 1.73
CA GLY A 160 -12.84 7.90 0.62
C GLY A 160 -12.90 6.40 0.33
N ALA A 161 -11.78 5.69 0.44
CA ALA A 161 -11.74 4.23 0.25
C ALA A 161 -12.49 3.49 1.35
N VAL A 162 -12.37 3.91 2.62
CA VAL A 162 -13.13 3.32 3.74
C VAL A 162 -14.63 3.55 3.53
N ALA A 163 -15.05 4.77 3.19
CA ALA A 163 -16.46 5.06 2.88
C ALA A 163 -16.96 4.20 1.71
N ARG A 164 -16.20 4.13 0.61
CA ARG A 164 -16.55 3.29 -0.54
C ARG A 164 -16.63 1.80 -0.20
N ALA A 165 -15.74 1.31 0.66
CA ALA A 165 -15.79 -0.08 1.11
C ALA A 165 -17.06 -0.36 1.94
N ALA A 166 -17.45 0.58 2.79
CA ALA A 166 -18.70 0.47 3.56
C ALA A 166 -19.94 0.47 2.66
N ASP A 167 -19.94 1.25 1.57
CA ASP A 167 -21.05 1.28 0.59
C ASP A 167 -21.20 -0.02 -0.21
N LEU A 168 -20.17 -0.89 -0.22
CA LEU A 168 -20.19 -2.16 -0.96
C LEU A 168 -20.75 -3.33 -0.12
N LEU A 169 -20.96 -3.12 1.17
CA LEU A 169 -21.47 -4.12 2.12
C LEU A 169 -22.97 -3.98 2.33
#